data_914939a5a9a9021ba2785ba3f812391b
#
_entry.id   914939a5a9a9021ba2785ba3f812391b
#
_cell.length_a   1.000
_cell.length_b   1.000
_cell.length_c   1.000
_cell.angle_alpha   90.00
_cell.angle_beta   90.00
_cell.angle_gamma   90.00
#
_symmetry.space_group_name_H-M   'P 1'
#
loop_
_entity.id
_entity.type
_entity.pdbx_description
1 polymer ?
#
loop_
_entity_poly.entity_id
_entity_poly.type
_entity_poly.pdbx_seq_one_letter_code
_entity_poly.pdbx_strand_id
1 'polypeptide(L)'
;MPTKEMLGPTDSQWLGLYSQVHVHGFGQPLRVLDHGEGVRVWDGDGNEYLDFLAGIAVNSLGYAHPAWVKAVSEQAAKCAHVSNYFATEPQIRRASRLIALAGAPEGSHVYFGNSGAEGNEAALKLAKLYGRTLPGASPSIGGKPARILALTHGFHGRTM
;
A
#
# COMPACT_ATOMS: atom_id res chain seq x y z
N MET A 1 15.61 -39.10 -6.23
CA MET A 1 16.03 -37.70 -6.11
C MET A 1 15.43 -36.96 -7.31
N PRO A 2 14.77 -35.81 -7.13
CA PRO A 2 14.28 -35.02 -8.28
C PRO A 2 15.49 -34.59 -9.12
N THR A 3 15.37 -34.69 -10.44
CA THR A 3 16.39 -34.26 -11.37
C THR A 3 16.51 -32.74 -11.31
N LYS A 4 17.70 -32.20 -11.55
CA LYS A 4 18.03 -30.74 -11.49
C LYS A 4 17.08 -29.86 -12.36
N GLU A 5 16.41 -30.46 -13.34
CA GLU A 5 15.41 -29.83 -14.22
C GLU A 5 14.03 -29.65 -13.57
N MET A 6 13.76 -30.30 -12.44
CA MET A 6 12.49 -30.18 -11.68
C MET A 6 12.56 -29.12 -10.57
N LEU A 7 13.75 -28.58 -10.28
CA LEU A 7 13.93 -27.46 -9.35
C LEU A 7 13.80 -26.17 -10.15
N GLY A 8 12.91 -25.30 -9.72
CA GLY A 8 12.78 -23.95 -10.29
C GLY A 8 14.09 -23.16 -10.20
N PRO A 9 14.13 -21.92 -10.76
CA PRO A 9 15.32 -21.07 -10.66
C PRO A 9 15.69 -20.82 -9.20
N THR A 10 17.00 -20.81 -8.89
CA THR A 10 17.53 -20.49 -7.57
C THR A 10 17.34 -19.00 -7.23
N ASP A 11 17.44 -18.65 -5.94
CA ASP A 11 17.39 -17.25 -5.46
C ASP A 11 18.38 -16.35 -6.24
N SER A 12 19.61 -16.80 -6.44
CA SER A 12 20.63 -16.06 -7.20
C SER A 12 20.27 -15.85 -8.67
N GLN A 13 19.64 -16.82 -9.32
CA GLN A 13 19.18 -16.69 -10.72
C GLN A 13 18.05 -15.65 -10.83
N TRP A 14 17.10 -15.66 -9.90
CA TRP A 14 16.05 -14.66 -9.83
C TRP A 14 16.59 -13.25 -9.55
N LEU A 15 17.53 -13.09 -8.61
CA LEU A 15 18.18 -11.81 -8.32
C LEU A 15 18.97 -11.29 -9.52
N GLY A 16 19.64 -12.19 -10.26
CA GLY A 16 20.32 -11.84 -11.51
C GLY A 16 19.35 -11.30 -12.56
N LEU A 17 18.21 -11.96 -12.75
CA LEU A 17 17.17 -11.50 -13.67
C LEU A 17 16.55 -10.18 -13.21
N TYR A 18 16.28 -10.03 -11.90
CA TYR A 18 15.78 -8.78 -11.32
C TYR A 18 16.66 -7.60 -11.69
N SER A 19 17.99 -7.75 -11.55
CA SER A 19 18.94 -6.69 -11.87
C SER A 19 18.95 -6.30 -13.35
N GLN A 20 18.53 -7.19 -14.24
CA GLN A 20 18.46 -6.91 -15.68
C GLN A 20 17.17 -6.19 -16.09
N VAL A 21 16.06 -6.43 -15.39
CA VAL A 21 14.72 -6.00 -15.83
C VAL A 21 14.09 -4.91 -14.97
N HIS A 22 14.59 -4.68 -13.76
CA HIS A 22 14.06 -3.67 -12.85
C HIS A 22 14.91 -2.39 -12.79
N VAL A 23 14.24 -1.25 -12.61
CA VAL A 23 14.91 0.01 -12.30
C VAL A 23 15.44 -0.05 -10.86
N HIS A 24 16.72 0.28 -10.69
CA HIS A 24 17.41 0.20 -9.39
C HIS A 24 17.08 1.39 -8.44
N GLY A 25 15.82 1.73 -8.29
CA GLY A 25 15.37 2.85 -7.43
C GLY A 25 15.55 2.61 -5.94
N PHE A 26 15.58 1.34 -5.50
CA PHE A 26 15.68 0.95 -4.08
C PHE A 26 16.90 0.06 -3.78
N GLY A 27 17.80 -0.09 -4.74
CA GLY A 27 18.87 -1.06 -4.67
C GLY A 27 18.42 -2.47 -5.04
N GLN A 28 19.33 -3.42 -4.92
CA GLN A 28 19.05 -4.82 -5.19
C GLN A 28 18.39 -5.48 -3.97
N PRO A 29 17.31 -6.26 -4.14
CA PRO A 29 16.72 -7.05 -3.06
C PRO A 29 17.73 -8.02 -2.44
N LEU A 30 17.57 -8.28 -1.15
CA LEU A 30 18.43 -9.22 -0.42
C LEU A 30 18.12 -10.68 -0.76
N ARG A 31 16.88 -11.00 -1.04
CA ARG A 31 16.33 -12.34 -1.32
C ARG A 31 15.13 -12.26 -2.23
N VAL A 32 14.80 -13.36 -2.87
CA VAL A 32 13.54 -13.57 -3.56
C VAL A 32 12.70 -14.52 -2.71
N LEU A 33 11.67 -13.99 -2.09
CA LEU A 33 10.76 -14.79 -1.25
C LEU A 33 9.79 -15.54 -2.14
N ASP A 34 9.62 -16.83 -1.88
CA ASP A 34 8.71 -17.72 -2.59
C ASP A 34 7.31 -17.73 -1.93
N HIS A 35 7.26 -18.03 -0.64
CA HIS A 35 6.01 -18.11 0.12
C HIS A 35 6.19 -17.67 1.57
N GLY A 36 5.06 -17.57 2.29
CA GLY A 36 5.05 -17.29 3.71
C GLY A 36 3.84 -17.88 4.42
N GLU A 37 3.99 -18.17 5.71
CA GLU A 37 2.93 -18.63 6.61
C GLU A 37 3.09 -17.94 7.98
N GLY A 38 2.06 -17.25 8.42
CA GLY A 38 2.11 -16.49 9.66
C GLY A 38 3.24 -15.48 9.66
N VAL A 39 4.24 -15.67 10.51
CA VAL A 39 5.42 -14.81 10.65
C VAL A 39 6.67 -15.36 9.96
N ARG A 40 6.56 -16.46 9.24
CA ARG A 40 7.65 -17.13 8.56
C ARG A 40 7.59 -16.91 7.07
N VAL A 41 8.75 -16.83 6.44
CA VAL A 41 8.89 -16.72 4.99
C VAL A 41 10.00 -17.65 4.51
N TRP A 42 9.89 -18.11 3.28
CA TRP A 42 10.89 -18.95 2.63
C TRP A 42 11.37 -18.29 1.34
N ASP A 43 12.65 -18.42 1.07
CA ASP A 43 13.21 -18.02 -0.22
C ASP A 43 13.07 -19.14 -1.27
N GLY A 44 13.45 -18.83 -2.51
CA GLY A 44 13.40 -19.77 -3.61
C GLY A 44 14.33 -21.00 -3.47
N ASP A 45 15.28 -20.95 -2.57
CA ASP A 45 16.18 -22.08 -2.25
C ASP A 45 15.67 -22.90 -1.05
N GLY A 46 14.53 -22.53 -0.46
CA GLY A 46 13.88 -23.24 0.64
C GLY A 46 14.40 -22.86 2.03
N ASN A 47 15.20 -21.81 2.16
CA ASN A 47 15.64 -21.34 3.46
C ASN A 47 14.51 -20.59 4.18
N GLU A 48 14.32 -20.90 5.47
CA GLU A 48 13.30 -20.30 6.32
C GLU A 48 13.84 -19.07 7.06
N TYR A 49 13.02 -18.03 7.16
CA TYR A 49 13.30 -16.79 7.88
C TYR A 49 12.11 -16.37 8.73
N LEU A 50 12.39 -15.70 9.86
CA LEU A 50 11.38 -14.95 10.60
C LEU A 50 11.26 -13.55 10.03
N ASP A 51 10.06 -13.16 9.65
CA ASP A 51 9.80 -11.83 9.11
C ASP A 51 9.49 -10.82 10.22
N PHE A 52 10.50 -10.01 10.57
CA PHE A 52 10.35 -8.85 11.46
C PHE A 52 10.07 -7.54 10.71
N LEU A 53 10.02 -7.57 9.38
CA LEU A 53 9.75 -6.41 8.55
C LEU A 53 8.25 -6.22 8.27
N ALA A 54 7.53 -7.34 8.08
CA ALA A 54 6.09 -7.40 7.80
C ALA A 54 5.66 -6.46 6.66
N GLY A 55 6.45 -6.40 5.57
CA GLY A 55 6.19 -5.47 4.45
C GLY A 55 6.26 -3.99 4.84
N ILE A 56 7.13 -3.64 5.82
CA ILE A 56 7.21 -2.33 6.51
C ILE A 56 5.89 -2.07 7.28
N ALA A 57 5.60 -2.99 8.22
CA ALA A 57 4.45 -2.97 9.14
C ALA A 57 3.05 -2.95 8.45
N VAL A 58 2.95 -3.48 7.24
CA VAL A 58 1.68 -3.58 6.50
C VAL A 58 1.01 -4.94 6.71
N ASN A 59 1.78 -6.00 6.89
CA ASN A 59 1.34 -7.40 6.93
C ASN A 59 0.88 -7.83 8.34
N SER A 60 -0.03 -7.06 8.94
CA SER A 60 -0.45 -7.23 10.34
C SER A 60 -1.14 -8.56 10.66
N LEU A 61 -1.67 -9.27 9.66
CA LEU A 61 -2.26 -10.61 9.80
C LEU A 61 -1.24 -11.73 9.59
N GLY A 62 -0.01 -11.41 9.20
CA GLY A 62 0.96 -12.38 8.70
C GLY A 62 0.65 -12.87 7.30
N TYR A 63 1.45 -13.81 6.83
CA TYR A 63 1.34 -14.40 5.51
C TYR A 63 0.25 -15.47 5.46
N ALA A 64 -0.41 -15.58 4.32
CA ALA A 64 -1.40 -16.62 3.99
C ALA A 64 -2.53 -16.78 5.02
N HIS A 65 -2.92 -15.71 5.73
CA HIS A 65 -3.99 -15.77 6.72
C HIS A 65 -5.31 -16.26 6.08
N PRO A 66 -5.92 -17.38 6.55
CA PRO A 66 -7.00 -18.05 5.83
C PRO A 66 -8.23 -17.17 5.59
N ALA A 67 -8.61 -16.33 6.55
CA ALA A 67 -9.75 -15.42 6.38
C ALA A 67 -9.48 -14.34 5.31
N TRP A 68 -8.23 -13.85 5.20
CA TRP A 68 -7.84 -12.89 4.19
C TRP A 68 -7.82 -13.53 2.80
N VAL A 69 -7.16 -14.70 2.67
CA VAL A 69 -7.11 -15.46 1.41
C VAL A 69 -8.50 -15.76 0.90
N LYS A 70 -9.39 -16.26 1.77
CA LYS A 70 -10.79 -16.55 1.43
C LYS A 70 -11.51 -15.30 0.94
N ALA A 71 -11.45 -14.20 1.68
CA ALA A 71 -12.16 -12.97 1.32
C ALA A 71 -11.70 -12.40 -0.02
N VAL A 72 -10.39 -12.40 -0.29
CA VAL A 72 -9.83 -11.92 -1.56
C VAL A 72 -10.24 -12.84 -2.72
N SER A 73 -10.11 -14.15 -2.56
CA SER A 73 -10.47 -15.13 -3.60
C SER A 73 -11.95 -15.08 -3.95
N GLU A 74 -12.83 -15.00 -2.95
CA GLU A 74 -14.28 -14.89 -3.17
C GLU A 74 -14.66 -13.59 -3.87
N GLN A 75 -14.05 -12.47 -3.47
CA GLN A 75 -14.33 -11.17 -4.10
C GLN A 75 -13.75 -11.09 -5.51
N ALA A 76 -12.56 -11.63 -5.75
CA ALA A 76 -11.96 -11.68 -7.08
C ALA A 76 -12.83 -12.50 -8.06
N ALA A 77 -13.43 -13.59 -7.60
CA ALA A 77 -14.36 -14.39 -8.40
C ALA A 77 -15.68 -13.68 -8.71
N LYS A 78 -16.10 -12.71 -7.88
CA LYS A 78 -17.33 -11.93 -8.12
C LYS A 78 -17.08 -10.71 -8.99
N CYS A 79 -16.17 -9.83 -8.54
CA CYS A 79 -15.89 -8.55 -9.17
C CYS A 79 -14.56 -7.99 -8.64
N ALA A 80 -13.49 -8.14 -9.40
CA ALA A 80 -12.15 -7.74 -8.98
C ALA A 80 -11.91 -6.24 -9.11
N HIS A 81 -12.45 -5.60 -10.15
CA HIS A 81 -12.26 -4.17 -10.42
C HIS A 81 -13.49 -3.54 -11.05
N VAL A 82 -13.77 -2.32 -10.63
CA VAL A 82 -14.72 -1.41 -11.26
C VAL A 82 -14.11 -0.02 -11.33
N SER A 83 -14.51 0.80 -12.32
CA SER A 83 -14.10 2.20 -12.35
C SER A 83 -14.85 3.01 -11.28
N ASN A 84 -14.43 4.27 -11.06
CA ASN A 84 -15.12 5.19 -10.14
C ASN A 84 -16.56 5.56 -10.58
N TYR A 85 -17.01 5.08 -11.74
CA TYR A 85 -18.43 5.18 -12.14
C TYR A 85 -19.33 4.21 -11.38
N PHE A 86 -18.75 3.22 -10.75
CA PHE A 86 -19.48 2.18 -10.02
C PHE A 86 -18.88 2.02 -8.62
N ALA A 87 -19.67 1.48 -7.70
CA ALA A 87 -19.27 1.15 -6.36
C ALA A 87 -19.38 -0.35 -6.11
N THR A 88 -18.60 -0.85 -5.17
CA THR A 88 -18.69 -2.23 -4.68
C THR A 88 -19.06 -2.27 -3.20
N GLU A 89 -19.77 -3.30 -2.79
CA GLU A 89 -20.18 -3.49 -1.39
C GLU A 89 -18.98 -3.48 -0.41
N PRO A 90 -17.86 -4.17 -0.67
CA PRO A 90 -16.70 -4.15 0.23
C PRO A 90 -16.13 -2.75 0.44
N GLN A 91 -16.10 -1.92 -0.60
CA GLN A 91 -15.62 -0.53 -0.51
C GLN A 91 -16.52 0.29 0.42
N ILE A 92 -17.83 0.22 0.23
CA ILE A 92 -18.81 0.96 1.05
C ILE A 92 -18.74 0.52 2.51
N ARG A 93 -18.77 -0.78 2.77
CA ARG A 93 -18.68 -1.35 4.12
C ARG A 93 -17.39 -0.93 4.83
N ARG A 94 -16.26 -0.96 4.11
CA ARG A 94 -14.98 -0.55 4.68
C ARG A 94 -14.97 0.93 5.06
N ALA A 95 -15.46 1.80 4.19
CA ALA A 95 -15.55 3.23 4.46
C ALA A 95 -16.42 3.50 5.71
N SER A 96 -17.61 2.92 5.76
CA SER A 96 -18.52 3.04 6.90
C SER A 96 -17.89 2.57 8.22
N ARG A 97 -17.20 1.41 8.18
CA ARG A 97 -16.53 0.88 9.37
C ARG A 97 -15.36 1.75 9.83
N LEU A 98 -14.58 2.33 8.91
CA LEU A 98 -13.48 3.24 9.25
C LEU A 98 -13.99 4.51 9.92
N ILE A 99 -15.07 5.11 9.40
CA ILE A 99 -15.71 6.29 10.01
C ILE A 99 -16.17 5.98 11.43
N ALA A 100 -16.84 4.85 11.63
CA ALA A 100 -17.32 4.43 12.93
C ALA A 100 -16.18 4.16 13.93
N LEU A 101 -15.14 3.43 13.52
CA LEU A 101 -13.97 3.12 14.36
C LEU A 101 -13.15 4.36 14.74
N ALA A 102 -13.10 5.35 13.84
CA ALA A 102 -12.40 6.61 14.10
C ALA A 102 -13.20 7.56 15.00
N GLY A 103 -14.47 7.27 15.30
CA GLY A 103 -15.36 8.22 15.96
C GLY A 103 -15.48 9.54 15.18
N ALA A 104 -15.41 9.46 13.83
CA ALA A 104 -15.37 10.65 13.00
C ALA A 104 -16.70 11.41 13.03
N PRO A 105 -16.70 12.75 12.94
CA PRO A 105 -17.92 13.57 12.94
C PRO A 105 -18.89 13.17 11.83
N GLU A 106 -20.17 13.49 12.01
CA GLU A 106 -21.18 13.32 10.97
C GLU A 106 -20.77 14.09 9.69
N GLY A 107 -21.04 13.49 8.53
CA GLY A 107 -20.62 14.05 7.24
C GLY A 107 -19.17 13.75 6.86
N SER A 108 -18.42 12.99 7.67
CA SER A 108 -17.08 12.54 7.30
C SER A 108 -17.10 11.54 6.14
N HIS A 109 -16.08 11.61 5.29
CA HIS A 109 -15.92 10.75 4.12
C HIS A 109 -14.54 10.08 4.12
N VAL A 110 -14.43 8.94 3.43
CA VAL A 110 -13.18 8.19 3.27
C VAL A 110 -12.70 8.30 1.81
N TYR A 111 -11.45 8.64 1.64
CA TYR A 111 -10.73 8.52 0.37
C TYR A 111 -9.86 7.27 0.38
N PHE A 112 -9.98 6.44 -0.66
CA PHE A 112 -9.11 5.29 -0.88
C PHE A 112 -8.11 5.59 -1.99
N GLY A 113 -6.82 5.48 -1.67
CA GLY A 113 -5.72 5.53 -2.63
C GLY A 113 -4.99 4.18 -2.69
N ASN A 114 -4.08 4.04 -3.64
CA ASN A 114 -3.30 2.81 -3.82
C ASN A 114 -2.02 2.79 -2.95
N SER A 115 -1.67 3.92 -2.37
CA SER A 115 -0.46 4.06 -1.55
C SER A 115 -0.60 5.15 -0.50
N GLY A 116 0.25 5.11 0.53
CA GLY A 116 0.35 6.19 1.51
C GLY A 116 0.76 7.53 0.88
N ALA A 117 1.57 7.51 -0.20
CA ALA A 117 1.92 8.72 -0.94
C ALA A 117 0.69 9.38 -1.57
N GLU A 118 -0.20 8.61 -2.21
CA GLU A 118 -1.45 9.12 -2.76
C GLU A 118 -2.38 9.64 -1.68
N GLY A 119 -2.45 8.97 -0.53
CA GLY A 119 -3.19 9.45 0.64
C GLY A 119 -2.67 10.80 1.14
N ASN A 120 -1.36 10.96 1.26
CA ASN A 120 -0.73 12.22 1.64
C ASN A 120 -0.98 13.32 0.59
N GLU A 121 -0.85 13.02 -0.70
CA GLU A 121 -1.19 14.00 -1.75
C GLU A 121 -2.63 14.46 -1.71
N ALA A 122 -3.57 13.54 -1.50
CA ALA A 122 -4.98 13.87 -1.33
C ALA A 122 -5.20 14.78 -0.12
N ALA A 123 -4.60 14.45 1.03
CA ALA A 123 -4.68 15.25 2.25
C ALA A 123 -4.12 16.66 2.05
N LEU A 124 -2.96 16.79 1.38
CA LEU A 124 -2.36 18.09 1.07
C LEU A 124 -3.22 18.92 0.12
N LYS A 125 -3.80 18.29 -0.90
CA LYS A 125 -4.72 18.97 -1.85
C LYS A 125 -5.99 19.43 -1.16
N LEU A 126 -6.59 18.59 -0.31
CA LEU A 126 -7.78 18.94 0.48
C LEU A 126 -7.49 20.07 1.48
N ALA A 127 -6.37 20.00 2.19
CA ALA A 127 -5.96 21.08 3.13
C ALA A 127 -5.76 22.41 2.41
N LYS A 128 -5.12 22.40 1.23
CA LYS A 128 -4.96 23.61 0.40
C LYS A 128 -6.30 24.13 -0.12
N LEU A 129 -7.20 23.26 -0.54
CA LEU A 129 -8.54 23.65 -1.00
C LEU A 129 -9.34 24.26 0.14
N TYR A 130 -9.38 23.63 1.29
CA TYR A 130 -10.05 24.12 2.49
C TYR A 130 -9.47 25.46 2.95
N GLY A 131 -8.14 25.61 2.97
CA GLY A 131 -7.48 26.83 3.35
C GLY A 131 -7.89 28.05 2.50
N ARG A 132 -8.34 27.83 1.24
CA ARG A 132 -8.87 28.88 0.37
C ARG A 132 -10.28 29.34 0.75
N THR A 133 -11.02 28.58 1.52
CA THR A 133 -12.38 28.90 1.97
C THR A 133 -12.41 29.66 3.29
N LEU A 134 -11.28 29.76 3.98
CA LEU A 134 -11.19 30.42 5.28
C LEU A 134 -11.29 31.95 5.14
N PRO A 135 -11.88 32.65 6.12
CA PRO A 135 -11.91 34.10 6.13
C PRO A 135 -10.51 34.72 6.01
N GLY A 136 -10.33 35.67 5.11
CA GLY A 136 -9.04 36.32 4.86
C GLY A 136 -8.12 35.53 3.90
N ALA A 137 -8.52 34.38 3.42
CA ALA A 137 -7.83 33.68 2.33
C ALA A 137 -8.02 34.49 1.04
N SER A 138 -6.92 34.79 0.34
CA SER A 138 -7.01 35.42 -0.97
C SER A 138 -7.29 34.35 -2.04
N PRO A 139 -8.42 34.48 -2.78
CA PRO A 139 -8.70 33.58 -3.89
C PRO A 139 -7.85 33.86 -5.13
N SER A 140 -7.09 34.93 -5.14
CA SER A 140 -6.32 35.36 -6.32
C SER A 140 -4.97 34.73 -6.41
N ILE A 141 -4.50 34.56 -7.66
CA ILE A 141 -3.18 34.03 -8.11
C ILE A 141 -1.97 34.86 -7.57
N GLY A 142 -2.09 35.57 -6.51
CA GLY A 142 -1.05 36.32 -5.81
C GLY A 142 -1.20 36.30 -4.30
N GLY A 143 -2.20 35.62 -3.77
CA GLY A 143 -2.37 35.39 -2.33
C GLY A 143 -1.26 34.49 -1.79
N LYS A 144 -0.85 34.69 -0.53
CA LYS A 144 0.17 33.87 0.11
C LYS A 144 -0.24 32.41 0.03
N PRO A 145 0.60 31.51 -0.51
CA PRO A 145 0.26 30.11 -0.61
C PRO A 145 0.04 29.54 0.79
N ALA A 146 -0.94 28.63 0.93
CA ALA A 146 -1.13 27.88 2.16
C ALA A 146 0.19 27.19 2.55
N ARG A 147 0.66 27.43 3.76
CA ARG A 147 1.88 26.82 4.28
C ARG A 147 1.51 25.49 4.90
N ILE A 148 2.32 24.49 4.62
CA ILE A 148 2.23 23.17 5.21
C ILE A 148 3.46 22.99 6.08
N LEU A 149 3.24 22.58 7.33
CA LEU A 149 4.30 22.25 8.26
C LEU A 149 4.46 20.74 8.29
N ALA A 150 5.70 20.29 8.26
CA ALA A 150 6.06 18.88 8.38
C ALA A 150 7.23 18.73 9.35
N LEU A 151 7.34 17.55 9.99
CA LEU A 151 8.47 17.25 10.86
C LEU A 151 9.71 16.97 10.00
N THR A 152 10.86 17.41 10.48
CA THR A 152 12.15 17.04 9.90
C THR A 152 12.29 15.52 9.90
N HIS A 153 12.76 14.96 8.80
CA HIS A 153 12.86 13.51 8.57
C HIS A 153 11.51 12.76 8.50
N GLY A 154 10.38 13.46 8.46
CA GLY A 154 9.08 12.83 8.21
C GLY A 154 9.03 12.20 6.81
N PHE A 155 8.43 11.01 6.70
CA PHE A 155 8.22 10.36 5.41
C PHE A 155 6.80 10.58 4.92
N HIS A 156 6.64 11.20 3.77
CA HIS A 156 5.35 11.56 3.18
C HIS A 156 5.14 10.99 1.76
N GLY A 157 6.03 10.13 1.32
CA GLY A 157 6.05 9.57 -0.03
C GLY A 157 7.21 10.11 -0.87
N ARG A 158 7.26 9.70 -2.13
CA ARG A 158 8.33 10.05 -3.09
C ARG A 158 7.77 10.49 -4.44
N THR A 159 6.68 11.22 -4.43
CA THR A 159 6.00 11.70 -5.65
C THR A 159 6.52 13.06 -6.13
N MET A 160 7.27 13.75 -5.28
CA MET A 160 7.92 15.05 -5.55
C MET A 160 9.33 15.06 -4.96
#